data_d70489bf6b4110998f4b5e415fd20e70
#
_entry.id   d70489bf6b4110998f4b5e415fd20e70
#
_cell.length_a   1.000
_cell.length_b   1.000
_cell.length_c   1.000
_cell.angle_alpha   90.00
_cell.angle_beta   90.00
_cell.angle_gamma   90.00
#
_symmetry.space_group_name_H-M   'P 1'
#
loop_
_entity.id
_entity.type
_entity.pdbx_description
1 polymer ?
#
loop_
_entity_poly.entity_id
_entity_poly.type
_entity_poly.pdbx_seq_one_letter_code
_entity_poly.pdbx_strand_id
1 'polypeptide(L)' 'LVRHRQFGRGLVCSMEDEIAVIRFDSGEVKRFALLTALRSGALRPES' A
#
# COMPACT_ATOMS: atom_id res chain seq x y z
N LEU A 1 -6.80 -3.18 -4.91
CA LEU A 1 -6.82 -1.98 -4.07
C LEU A 1 -6.44 -2.30 -2.64
N VAL A 2 -5.80 -1.35 -2.00
CA VAL A 2 -5.42 -1.45 -0.60
C VAL A 2 -5.83 -0.17 0.12
N ARG A 3 -5.87 -0.22 1.43
CA ARG A 3 -6.13 0.95 2.24
C ARG A 3 -5.05 1.07 3.31
N HIS A 4 -4.45 2.25 3.38
CA HIS A 4 -3.48 2.57 4.41
C HIS A 4 -4.17 3.39 5.49
N ARG A 5 -3.83 3.12 6.75
CA ARG A 5 -4.51 3.78 7.87
C ARG A 5 -4.27 5.28 7.94
N GLN A 6 -3.19 5.78 7.33
CA GLN A 6 -2.89 7.21 7.28
C GLN A 6 -3.18 7.83 5.93
N PHE A 7 -2.87 7.10 4.85
CA PHE A 7 -2.91 7.67 3.50
C PHE A 7 -4.18 7.33 2.74
N GLY A 8 -5.02 6.51 3.30
CA GLY A 8 -6.29 6.17 2.67
C GLY A 8 -6.15 5.09 1.61
N ARG A 9 -7.02 5.12 0.62
CA ARG A 9 -7.08 4.09 -0.39
C ARG A 9 -6.04 4.31 -1.48
N GLY A 10 -5.46 3.22 -1.95
CA GLY A 10 -4.46 3.27 -2.98
C GLY A 10 -4.49 2.07 -3.89
N LEU A 11 -3.77 2.16 -4.99
CA LEU A 11 -3.64 1.11 -5.98
C LEU A 11 -2.19 0.67 -6.03
N VAL A 12 -1.97 -0.64 -5.94
CA VAL A 12 -0.63 -1.19 -6.10
C VAL A 12 -0.25 -1.10 -7.56
N CYS A 13 0.74 -0.26 -7.85
CA CYS A 13 1.17 -0.01 -9.23
C CYS A 13 2.22 -1.01 -9.69
N SER A 14 3.08 -1.44 -8.79
CA SER A 14 4.10 -2.42 -9.10
C SER A 14 4.55 -3.14 -7.85
N MET A 15 5.20 -4.26 -8.05
CA MET A 15 5.69 -5.10 -6.97
C MET A 15 7.01 -5.69 -7.38
N GLU A 16 8.04 -5.51 -6.56
CA GLU A 16 9.36 -6.05 -6.84
C GLU A 16 10.01 -6.42 -5.53
N ASP A 17 10.47 -7.65 -5.40
CA ASP A 17 11.15 -8.15 -4.19
C ASP A 17 10.38 -7.87 -2.92
N GLU A 18 9.21 -7.99 -2.73
CA GLU A 18 8.42 -7.73 -1.53
C GLU A 18 8.13 -6.24 -1.30
N ILE A 19 8.61 -5.37 -2.19
CA ILE A 19 8.31 -3.94 -2.08
C ILE A 19 7.16 -3.61 -3.02
N ALA A 20 6.10 -3.07 -2.46
CA ALA A 20 4.95 -2.62 -3.23
C ALA A 20 5.02 -1.11 -3.41
N VAL A 21 4.83 -0.66 -4.63
CA VAL A 21 4.70 0.76 -4.94
C VAL A 21 3.22 1.06 -5.05
N ILE A 22 2.75 1.95 -4.20
CA ILE A 22 1.32 2.23 -4.10
C ILE A 22 1.08 3.70 -4.41
N ARG A 23 0.14 3.94 -5.32
CA ARG A 23 -0.32 5.29 -5.62
C ARG A 23 -1.65 5.49 -4.90
N PHE A 24 -1.68 6.48 -4.04
CA PHE A 24 -2.87 6.78 -3.26
C PHE A 24 -3.79 7.75 -4.00
N ASP A 25 -5.05 7.76 -3.61
CA ASP A 25 -6.05 8.64 -4.22
C ASP A 25 -5.65 10.10 -4.15
N SER A 26 -4.85 10.47 -3.16
CA SER A 26 -4.34 11.84 -3.03
C SER A 26 -3.32 12.22 -4.11
N GLY A 27 -2.83 11.23 -4.86
CA GLY A 27 -1.79 11.43 -5.86
C GLY A 27 -0.39 11.10 -5.36
N GLU A 28 -0.24 10.83 -4.08
CA GLU A 28 1.06 10.45 -3.53
C GLU A 28 1.43 9.02 -3.92
N VAL A 29 2.71 8.80 -4.17
CA VAL A 29 3.24 7.47 -4.47
C VAL A 29 4.24 7.11 -3.39
N LYS A 30 4.05 5.95 -2.78
CA LYS A 30 4.91 5.50 -1.69
C LYS A 30 5.26 4.03 -1.85
N ARG A 31 6.36 3.63 -1.23
CA ARG A 31 6.83 2.25 -1.23
C ARG A 31 6.68 1.65 0.14
N PHE A 32 6.27 0.39 0.15
CA PHE A 32 6.10 -0.34 1.41
C PHE A 32 6.65 -1.76 1.28
N ALA A 33 7.25 -2.26 2.36
CA ALA A 33 7.50 -3.69 2.48
C ALA A 33 6.14 -4.32 2.73
N LEU A 34 5.56 -4.95 1.73
CA LEU A 34 4.17 -5.37 1.76
C LEU A 34 3.81 -6.26 2.95
N LEU A 35 4.58 -7.32 3.18
CA LEU A 35 4.27 -8.23 4.28
C LEU A 35 4.35 -7.54 5.63
N THR A 36 5.35 -6.69 5.82
CA THR A 36 5.50 -5.94 7.06
C THR A 36 4.32 -5.01 7.28
N ALA A 37 3.91 -4.32 6.22
CA ALA A 37 2.79 -3.39 6.31
C ALA A 37 1.47 -4.12 6.61
N LEU A 38 1.28 -5.30 6.00
CA LEU A 38 0.10 -6.10 6.27
C LEU A 38 0.08 -6.64 7.70
N ARG A 39 1.22 -7.11 8.18
CA ARG A 39 1.33 -7.64 9.54
C ARG A 39 1.07 -6.57 10.59
N SER A 40 1.59 -5.38 10.37
CA SER A 40 1.42 -4.30 11.34
C SER A 40 0.03 -3.68 11.29
N GLY A 41 -0.76 -4.01 10.27
CA GLY A 41 -2.07 -3.43 10.08
C GLY A 41 -2.04 -2.05 9.43
N ALA A 42 -0.86 -1.62 8.97
CA ALA A 42 -0.75 -0.33 8.28
C ALA A 42 -1.47 -0.36 6.94
N LEU A 43 -1.42 -1.50 6.26
CA LEU A 43 -2.13 -1.72 5.00
C LEU A 43 -3.14 -2.84 5.15
N ARG A 44 -4.26 -2.72 4.47
CA ARG A 44 -5.29 -3.76 4.40
C ARG A 44 -5.73 -3.96 2.97
N PRO A 45 -5.97 -5.21 2.54
CA PRO A 45 -6.59 -5.42 1.24
C PRO A 45 -7.98 -4.82 1.26
N GLU A 46 -8.37 -4.25 0.15
CA GLU A 46 -9.72 -3.71 0.01
C GLU A 46 -10.35 -4.27 -1.25
N SER A 47 -11.51 -4.85 -1.09
CA SER A 47 -12.23 -5.47 -2.20
C SER A 47 -13.43 -4.62 -2.64
#